data_ef7ce11ae197053cfe5a9bae0ce0fac0
#
_entry.id   ef7ce11ae197053cfe5a9bae0ce0fac0
#
_cell.length_a   1.000
_cell.length_b   1.000
_cell.length_c   1.000
_cell.angle_alpha   90.00
_cell.angle_beta   90.00
_cell.angle_gamma   90.00
#
_symmetry.space_group_name_H-M   'P 1'
#
loop_
_entity.id
_entity.type
_entity.pdbx_description
1 polymer ?
#
loop_
_entity_poly.entity_id
_entity_poly.type
_entity_poly.pdbx_seq_one_letter_code
_entity_poly.pdbx_strand_id
1 'polypeptide(L)'
;MIDIQKAKDIFLDYVKGYDINNGRIKLKMVHILNVAKNCKEIAENLKLNEEQIKLAYLIGLFHDIGRFEQVRIYNTFSDKDTGLDHGEYSLKVLYDDKLIEKFIDTHKYDDIIKKAVFYHNKAKIADDVKGDALIFSEIIRDADKIDIYRVINEDDMKDIFWYDNFENLDISEKLMNEFENTHFINYKDIKNNADLILAFYGYVFDFNFNYCLKNIKDNKFLERFYQRVKETFKSRNINIKVEKLLCICNNYIDKKIKSM
;
A
#
# COMPACT_ATOMS: atom_id res chain seq x y z
N MET A 1 -20.78 -14.19 11.98
CA MET A 1 -19.81 -13.35 12.79
C MET A 1 -18.43 -13.51 12.17
N ILE A 2 -17.68 -12.43 11.95
CA ILE A 2 -16.32 -12.50 11.38
C ILE A 2 -15.38 -13.16 12.37
N ASP A 3 -14.68 -14.22 11.91
CA ASP A 3 -13.64 -14.94 12.64
C ASP A 3 -12.29 -14.67 11.95
N ILE A 4 -11.39 -13.95 12.62
CA ILE A 4 -10.09 -13.54 12.09
C ILE A 4 -9.19 -14.75 11.78
N GLN A 5 -9.18 -15.78 12.66
CA GLN A 5 -8.34 -16.94 12.44
C GLN A 5 -8.83 -17.75 11.25
N LYS A 6 -10.14 -18.01 11.18
CA LYS A 6 -10.75 -18.66 10.02
C LYS A 6 -10.50 -17.90 8.73
N ALA A 7 -10.64 -16.56 8.74
CA ALA A 7 -10.36 -15.74 7.57
C ALA A 7 -8.90 -15.83 7.10
N LYS A 8 -7.95 -15.83 8.04
CA LYS A 8 -6.53 -16.04 7.73
C LYS A 8 -6.27 -17.41 7.13
N ASP A 9 -6.88 -18.47 7.68
CA ASP A 9 -6.70 -19.83 7.18
C ASP A 9 -7.26 -20.00 5.77
N ILE A 10 -8.43 -19.40 5.49
CA ILE A 10 -9.02 -19.36 4.13
C ILE A 10 -8.12 -18.62 3.15
N PHE A 11 -7.58 -17.46 3.56
CA PHE A 11 -6.64 -16.71 2.75
C PHE A 11 -5.37 -17.53 2.41
N LEU A 12 -4.77 -18.15 3.41
CA LEU A 12 -3.59 -18.99 3.21
C LEU A 12 -3.90 -20.21 2.32
N ASP A 13 -5.09 -20.78 2.43
CA ASP A 13 -5.54 -21.87 1.55
C ASP A 13 -5.73 -21.39 0.11
N TYR A 14 -6.30 -20.21 -0.09
CA TYR A 14 -6.39 -19.57 -1.42
C TYR A 14 -5.01 -19.38 -2.05
N VAL A 15 -4.02 -18.89 -1.29
CA VAL A 15 -2.66 -18.66 -1.78
C VAL A 15 -1.94 -19.93 -2.18
N LYS A 16 -2.25 -21.10 -1.59
CA LYS A 16 -1.68 -22.40 -1.99
C LYS A 16 -1.99 -22.77 -3.45
N GLY A 17 -2.98 -22.16 -4.07
CA GLY A 17 -3.27 -22.30 -5.50
C GLY A 17 -2.24 -21.64 -6.43
N TYR A 18 -1.26 -20.89 -5.87
CA TYR A 18 -0.24 -20.15 -6.60
C TYR A 18 1.17 -20.64 -6.25
N ASP A 19 2.14 -20.37 -7.13
CA ASP A 19 3.54 -20.75 -6.90
C ASP A 19 4.21 -19.85 -5.84
N ILE A 20 4.31 -20.33 -4.63
CA ILE A 20 4.94 -19.61 -3.51
C ILE A 20 6.47 -19.47 -3.65
N ASN A 21 7.11 -20.15 -4.61
CA ASN A 21 8.53 -19.94 -4.93
C ASN A 21 8.72 -18.71 -5.81
N ASN A 22 7.67 -18.19 -6.45
CA ASN A 22 7.71 -16.90 -7.11
C ASN A 22 7.83 -15.78 -6.06
N GLY A 23 8.92 -15.00 -6.11
CA GLY A 23 9.22 -13.94 -5.15
C GLY A 23 8.07 -12.92 -5.02
N ARG A 24 7.41 -12.57 -6.14
CA ARG A 24 6.26 -11.64 -6.16
C ARG A 24 5.05 -12.21 -5.44
N ILE A 25 4.74 -13.49 -5.64
CA ILE A 25 3.64 -14.17 -4.91
C ILE A 25 3.94 -14.20 -3.41
N LYS A 26 5.17 -14.59 -3.03
CA LYS A 26 5.59 -14.60 -1.63
C LYS A 26 5.53 -13.21 -0.99
N LEU A 27 6.03 -12.19 -1.70
CA LEU A 27 5.98 -10.79 -1.26
C LEU A 27 4.52 -10.38 -1.00
N LYS A 28 3.60 -10.62 -1.95
CA LYS A 28 2.19 -10.26 -1.78
C LYS A 28 1.48 -11.02 -0.66
N MET A 29 1.79 -12.28 -0.45
CA MET A 29 1.24 -13.04 0.67
C MET A 29 1.63 -12.38 2.01
N VAL A 30 2.91 -12.06 2.19
CA VAL A 30 3.41 -11.41 3.42
C VAL A 30 2.82 -10.02 3.59
N HIS A 31 2.82 -9.23 2.51
CA HIS A 31 2.25 -7.88 2.47
C HIS A 31 0.77 -7.87 2.90
N ILE A 32 -0.09 -8.68 2.30
CA ILE A 32 -1.52 -8.73 2.62
C ILE A 32 -1.75 -9.10 4.09
N LEU A 33 -0.99 -10.05 4.64
CA LEU A 33 -1.11 -10.42 6.05
C LEU A 33 -0.72 -9.28 6.98
N ASN A 34 0.32 -8.53 6.65
CA ASN A 34 0.74 -7.35 7.43
C ASN A 34 -0.26 -6.21 7.28
N VAL A 35 -0.77 -5.95 6.07
CA VAL A 35 -1.81 -4.93 5.86
C VAL A 35 -3.07 -5.26 6.66
N ALA A 36 -3.51 -6.52 6.68
CA ALA A 36 -4.64 -6.93 7.52
C ALA A 36 -4.39 -6.66 9.01
N LYS A 37 -3.17 -6.94 9.50
CA LYS A 37 -2.77 -6.62 10.88
C LYS A 37 -2.76 -5.10 11.12
N ASN A 38 -2.18 -4.32 10.21
CA ASN A 38 -2.16 -2.86 10.30
C ASN A 38 -3.58 -2.28 10.31
N CYS A 39 -4.50 -2.77 9.46
CA CYS A 39 -5.91 -2.38 9.48
C CYS A 39 -6.55 -2.58 10.85
N LYS A 40 -6.30 -3.75 11.46
CA LYS A 40 -6.79 -4.06 12.81
C LYS A 40 -6.22 -3.06 13.84
N GLU A 41 -4.91 -2.82 13.82
CA GLU A 41 -4.24 -1.91 14.76
C GLU A 41 -4.73 -0.46 14.61
N ILE A 42 -4.95 0.01 13.38
CA ILE A 42 -5.52 1.34 13.12
C ILE A 42 -6.95 1.41 13.67
N ALA A 43 -7.78 0.40 13.40
CA ALA A 43 -9.16 0.34 13.90
C ALA A 43 -9.23 0.32 15.44
N GLU A 44 -8.31 -0.38 16.11
CA GLU A 44 -8.16 -0.37 17.58
C GLU A 44 -7.76 1.01 18.10
N ASN A 45 -6.83 1.70 17.43
CA ASN A 45 -6.44 3.08 17.79
C ASN A 45 -7.58 4.08 17.60
N LEU A 46 -8.44 3.87 16.61
CA LEU A 46 -9.66 4.66 16.39
C LEU A 46 -10.78 4.30 17.37
N LYS A 47 -10.57 3.32 18.27
CA LYS A 47 -11.54 2.83 19.26
C LYS A 47 -12.84 2.33 18.62
N LEU A 48 -12.74 1.73 17.43
CA LEU A 48 -13.87 1.08 16.79
C LEU A 48 -14.34 -0.13 17.61
N ASN A 49 -15.59 -0.53 17.43
CA ASN A 49 -16.10 -1.72 18.14
C ASN A 49 -15.48 -3.03 17.58
N GLU A 50 -15.65 -4.13 18.33
CA GLU A 50 -15.04 -5.42 18.00
C GLU A 50 -15.41 -5.95 16.61
N GLU A 51 -16.66 -5.74 16.18
CA GLU A 51 -17.13 -6.15 14.85
C GLU A 51 -16.44 -5.32 13.74
N GLN A 52 -16.31 -4.02 13.94
CA GLN A 52 -15.60 -3.11 13.02
C GLN A 52 -14.10 -3.41 12.96
N ILE A 53 -13.46 -3.73 14.08
CA ILE A 53 -12.05 -4.15 14.12
C ILE A 53 -11.82 -5.44 13.30
N LYS A 54 -12.71 -6.42 13.43
CA LYS A 54 -12.67 -7.65 12.63
C LYS A 54 -12.92 -7.39 11.14
N LEU A 55 -13.83 -6.47 10.82
CA LEU A 55 -14.10 -6.06 9.44
C LEU A 55 -12.89 -5.36 8.81
N ALA A 56 -12.20 -4.49 9.56
CA ALA A 56 -10.96 -3.84 9.10
C ALA A 56 -9.89 -4.88 8.74
N TYR A 57 -9.68 -5.89 9.59
CA TYR A 57 -8.76 -6.99 9.29
C TYR A 57 -9.14 -7.73 8.00
N LEU A 58 -10.42 -8.02 7.82
CA LEU A 58 -10.93 -8.73 6.65
C LEU A 58 -10.73 -7.91 5.36
N ILE A 59 -11.00 -6.61 5.40
CA ILE A 59 -10.75 -5.70 4.27
C ILE A 59 -9.26 -5.68 3.91
N GLY A 60 -8.38 -5.70 4.91
CA GLY A 60 -6.93 -5.83 4.70
C GLY A 60 -6.54 -7.11 3.98
N LEU A 61 -7.20 -8.25 4.26
CA LEU A 61 -6.98 -9.50 3.50
C LEU A 61 -7.48 -9.41 2.05
N PHE A 62 -8.45 -8.56 1.79
CA PHE A 62 -9.14 -8.51 0.50
C PHE A 62 -8.54 -7.52 -0.50
N HIS A 63 -7.91 -6.43 -0.03
CA HIS A 63 -7.57 -5.28 -0.88
C HIS A 63 -6.79 -5.66 -2.15
N ASP A 64 -5.85 -6.57 -2.02
CA ASP A 64 -4.92 -6.99 -3.08
C ASP A 64 -5.05 -8.47 -3.50
N ILE A 65 -6.17 -9.12 -3.15
CA ILE A 65 -6.35 -10.55 -3.42
C ILE A 65 -6.30 -10.90 -4.92
N GLY A 66 -6.66 -9.96 -5.78
CA GLY A 66 -6.55 -10.07 -7.24
C GLY A 66 -5.12 -10.06 -7.77
N ARG A 67 -4.14 -9.58 -6.98
CA ARG A 67 -2.73 -9.52 -7.37
C ARG A 67 -2.10 -10.89 -7.61
N PHE A 68 -2.56 -11.92 -6.91
CA PHE A 68 -2.07 -13.29 -7.14
C PHE A 68 -2.35 -13.74 -8.56
N GLU A 69 -3.55 -13.47 -9.05
CA GLU A 69 -3.95 -13.80 -10.42
C GLU A 69 -3.23 -12.93 -11.45
N GLN A 70 -3.07 -11.62 -11.17
CA GLN A 70 -2.31 -10.72 -12.02
C GLN A 70 -0.86 -11.21 -12.19
N VAL A 71 -0.19 -11.59 -11.11
CA VAL A 71 1.18 -12.12 -11.15
C VAL A 71 1.22 -13.46 -11.86
N ARG A 72 0.26 -14.36 -11.64
CA ARG A 72 0.18 -15.65 -12.34
C ARG A 72 0.10 -15.49 -13.85
N ILE A 73 -0.65 -14.50 -14.34
CA ILE A 73 -0.87 -14.29 -15.78
C ILE A 73 0.26 -13.46 -16.40
N TYR A 74 0.69 -12.38 -15.75
CA TYR A 74 1.54 -11.37 -16.35
C TYR A 74 2.93 -11.26 -15.71
N ASN A 75 3.17 -11.94 -14.61
CA ASN A 75 4.40 -11.88 -13.80
C ASN A 75 4.85 -10.44 -13.45
N THR A 76 3.89 -9.53 -13.24
CA THR A 76 4.16 -8.13 -12.88
C THR A 76 3.06 -7.58 -11.98
N PHE A 77 3.38 -6.52 -11.21
CA PHE A 77 2.43 -5.70 -10.46
C PHE A 77 2.03 -4.40 -11.18
N SER A 78 2.57 -4.15 -12.38
CA SER A 78 2.29 -2.92 -13.12
C SER A 78 0.88 -2.96 -13.72
N ASP A 79 -0.05 -2.21 -13.15
CA ASP A 79 -1.40 -2.03 -13.69
C ASP A 79 -1.34 -1.35 -15.07
N LYS A 80 -0.34 -0.45 -15.27
CA LYS A 80 -0.13 0.24 -16.55
C LYS A 80 0.19 -0.75 -17.68
N ASP A 81 1.05 -1.73 -17.42
CA ASP A 81 1.50 -2.66 -18.45
C ASP A 81 0.47 -3.76 -18.72
N THR A 82 -0.34 -4.09 -17.72
CA THR A 82 -1.39 -5.12 -17.86
C THR A 82 -2.73 -4.56 -18.32
N GLY A 83 -2.95 -3.24 -18.19
CA GLY A 83 -4.24 -2.61 -18.42
C GLY A 83 -5.30 -2.98 -17.37
N LEU A 84 -4.91 -3.62 -16.28
CA LEU A 84 -5.79 -3.98 -15.16
C LEU A 84 -5.72 -2.92 -14.06
N ASP A 85 -6.84 -2.67 -13.42
CA ASP A 85 -6.91 -2.01 -12.13
C ASP A 85 -7.01 -3.10 -11.05
N HIS A 86 -6.00 -3.20 -10.18
CA HIS A 86 -5.93 -4.30 -9.22
C HIS A 86 -7.01 -4.24 -8.12
N GLY A 87 -7.51 -3.04 -7.79
CA GLY A 87 -8.63 -2.91 -6.87
C GLY A 87 -9.92 -3.46 -7.48
N GLU A 88 -10.20 -3.12 -8.74
CA GLU A 88 -11.35 -3.69 -9.48
C GLU A 88 -11.19 -5.20 -9.69
N TYR A 89 -9.97 -5.64 -9.97
CA TYR A 89 -9.71 -7.07 -10.15
C TYR A 89 -9.85 -7.86 -8.85
N SER A 90 -9.47 -7.26 -7.71
CA SER A 90 -9.73 -7.86 -6.39
C SER A 90 -11.23 -7.99 -6.12
N LEU A 91 -12.05 -7.00 -6.51
CA LEU A 91 -13.51 -7.11 -6.41
C LEU A 91 -14.09 -8.20 -7.29
N LYS A 92 -13.57 -8.37 -8.50
CA LYS A 92 -13.96 -9.49 -9.38
C LYS A 92 -13.71 -10.83 -8.70
N VAL A 93 -12.49 -11.06 -8.18
CA VAL A 93 -12.15 -12.31 -7.47
C VAL A 93 -13.06 -12.54 -6.25
N LEU A 94 -13.38 -11.49 -5.51
CA LEU A 94 -14.23 -11.60 -4.31
C LEU A 94 -15.68 -11.89 -4.66
N TYR A 95 -16.27 -11.16 -5.60
CA TYR A 95 -17.72 -11.17 -5.82
C TYR A 95 -18.12 -11.96 -7.06
N ASP A 96 -17.48 -11.79 -8.21
CA ASP A 96 -17.84 -12.52 -9.44
C ASP A 96 -17.42 -13.98 -9.35
N ASP A 97 -16.21 -14.26 -8.82
CA ASP A 97 -15.71 -15.60 -8.59
C ASP A 97 -16.19 -16.17 -7.23
N LYS A 98 -17.01 -15.42 -6.48
CA LYS A 98 -17.66 -15.80 -5.21
C LYS A 98 -16.71 -16.21 -4.08
N LEU A 99 -15.46 -15.75 -4.12
CA LEU A 99 -14.49 -16.09 -3.08
C LEU A 99 -14.92 -15.54 -1.70
N ILE A 100 -15.62 -14.41 -1.65
CA ILE A 100 -16.09 -13.78 -0.41
C ILE A 100 -17.00 -14.70 0.42
N GLU A 101 -17.77 -15.57 -0.22
CA GLU A 101 -18.70 -16.51 0.45
C GLU A 101 -17.96 -17.52 1.37
N LYS A 102 -16.66 -17.77 1.14
CA LYS A 102 -15.83 -18.58 2.03
C LYS A 102 -15.48 -17.87 3.34
N PHE A 103 -15.37 -16.54 3.30
CA PHE A 103 -14.94 -15.72 4.43
C PHE A 103 -16.09 -15.29 5.32
N ILE A 104 -17.20 -14.87 4.74
CA ILE A 104 -18.40 -14.39 5.43
C ILE A 104 -19.68 -14.90 4.77
N ASP A 105 -20.70 -15.12 5.58
CA ASP A 105 -22.00 -15.63 5.21
C ASP A 105 -23.11 -14.54 5.19
N THR A 106 -22.72 -13.27 5.13
CA THR A 106 -23.62 -12.11 5.19
C THR A 106 -23.25 -11.04 4.18
N HIS A 107 -24.25 -10.40 3.60
CA HIS A 107 -24.10 -9.26 2.68
C HIS A 107 -24.11 -7.89 3.38
N LYS A 108 -24.21 -7.87 4.72
CA LYS A 108 -24.31 -6.64 5.53
C LYS A 108 -23.16 -5.65 5.25
N TYR A 109 -21.96 -6.13 4.93
CA TYR A 109 -20.77 -5.33 4.77
C TYR A 109 -20.36 -5.08 3.32
N ASP A 110 -21.13 -5.58 2.36
CA ASP A 110 -20.74 -5.56 0.93
C ASP A 110 -20.44 -4.15 0.42
N ASP A 111 -21.26 -3.15 0.77
CA ASP A 111 -21.02 -1.77 0.33
C ASP A 111 -19.71 -1.21 0.90
N ILE A 112 -19.44 -1.46 2.18
CA ILE A 112 -18.21 -1.04 2.86
C ILE A 112 -17.00 -1.72 2.22
N ILE A 113 -17.03 -3.05 2.07
CA ILE A 113 -15.93 -3.83 1.51
C ILE A 113 -15.66 -3.40 0.06
N LYS A 114 -16.71 -3.28 -0.76
CA LYS A 114 -16.56 -2.86 -2.16
C LYS A 114 -15.92 -1.49 -2.29
N LYS A 115 -16.37 -0.50 -1.52
CA LYS A 115 -15.80 0.85 -1.54
C LYS A 115 -14.35 0.86 -1.02
N ALA A 116 -14.08 0.21 0.11
CA ALA A 116 -12.74 0.15 0.67
C ALA A 116 -11.74 -0.50 -0.30
N VAL A 117 -12.07 -1.67 -0.87
CA VAL A 117 -11.23 -2.37 -1.85
C VAL A 117 -11.11 -1.58 -3.15
N PHE A 118 -12.18 -0.94 -3.63
CA PHE A 118 -12.14 -0.13 -4.85
C PHE A 118 -11.24 1.10 -4.71
N TYR A 119 -11.35 1.84 -3.58
CA TYR A 119 -10.67 3.11 -3.40
C TYR A 119 -9.26 3.01 -2.82
N HIS A 120 -8.79 1.82 -2.41
CA HIS A 120 -7.47 1.71 -1.79
C HIS A 120 -6.32 2.16 -2.72
N ASN A 121 -6.44 1.90 -4.03
CA ASN A 121 -5.44 2.22 -5.05
C ASN A 121 -5.76 3.48 -5.88
N LYS A 122 -6.86 4.17 -5.62
CA LYS A 122 -7.23 5.39 -6.36
C LYS A 122 -6.49 6.62 -5.80
N ALA A 123 -6.29 7.64 -6.64
CA ALA A 123 -5.65 8.89 -6.24
C ALA A 123 -6.39 9.56 -5.06
N LYS A 124 -7.73 9.49 -5.04
CA LYS A 124 -8.57 9.96 -3.93
C LYS A 124 -9.83 9.11 -3.77
N ILE A 125 -10.38 9.12 -2.56
CA ILE A 125 -11.74 8.61 -2.30
C ILE A 125 -12.73 9.64 -2.82
N ALA A 126 -13.81 9.20 -3.47
CA ALA A 126 -14.82 10.11 -4.01
C ALA A 126 -15.57 10.84 -2.88
N ASP A 127 -15.96 12.09 -3.14
CA ASP A 127 -16.53 13.00 -2.13
C ASP A 127 -17.92 12.55 -1.62
N ASP A 128 -18.59 11.64 -2.31
CA ASP A 128 -19.88 11.04 -1.93
C ASP A 128 -19.74 9.83 -1.02
N VAL A 129 -18.54 9.26 -0.86
CA VAL A 129 -18.28 8.18 0.09
C VAL A 129 -18.31 8.75 1.52
N LYS A 130 -19.15 8.20 2.39
CA LYS A 130 -19.40 8.72 3.75
C LYS A 130 -19.52 7.58 4.77
N GLY A 131 -19.53 7.97 6.06
CA GLY A 131 -19.75 7.05 7.18
C GLY A 131 -18.72 5.93 7.23
N ASP A 132 -19.16 4.72 7.57
CA ASP A 132 -18.26 3.56 7.72
C ASP A 132 -17.47 3.27 6.42
N ALA A 133 -18.09 3.41 5.25
CA ALA A 133 -17.40 3.18 3.98
C ALA A 133 -16.20 4.13 3.79
N LEU A 134 -16.30 5.39 4.22
CA LEU A 134 -15.17 6.33 4.20
C LEU A 134 -14.10 5.90 5.19
N ILE A 135 -14.47 5.65 6.45
CA ILE A 135 -13.53 5.26 7.51
C ILE A 135 -12.74 4.02 7.11
N PHE A 136 -13.39 2.98 6.60
CA PHE A 136 -12.71 1.75 6.18
C PHE A 136 -11.86 1.93 4.93
N SER A 137 -12.26 2.83 4.01
CA SER A 137 -11.42 3.20 2.86
C SER A 137 -10.15 3.95 3.29
N GLU A 138 -10.24 4.81 4.29
CA GLU A 138 -9.09 5.51 4.87
C GLU A 138 -8.18 4.54 5.64
N ILE A 139 -8.75 3.61 6.44
CA ILE A 139 -7.99 2.59 7.18
C ILE A 139 -7.15 1.74 6.24
N ILE A 140 -7.74 1.20 5.18
CA ILE A 140 -7.00 0.32 4.26
C ILE A 140 -5.91 1.08 3.51
N ARG A 141 -6.15 2.32 3.08
CA ARG A 141 -5.14 3.17 2.41
C ARG A 141 -3.94 3.43 3.30
N ASP A 142 -4.16 3.74 4.56
CA ASP A 142 -3.09 3.99 5.52
C ASP A 142 -2.34 2.70 5.87
N ALA A 143 -3.07 1.60 6.11
CA ALA A 143 -2.50 0.30 6.44
C ALA A 143 -1.61 -0.26 5.33
N ASP A 144 -2.03 -0.11 4.08
CA ASP A 144 -1.27 -0.50 2.89
C ASP A 144 0.04 0.29 2.79
N LYS A 145 -0.01 1.62 2.93
CA LYS A 145 1.18 2.48 2.90
C LYS A 145 2.18 2.16 4.03
N ILE A 146 1.69 1.85 5.23
CA ILE A 146 2.58 1.42 6.34
C ILE A 146 3.35 0.17 5.93
N ASP A 147 2.70 -0.83 5.35
CA ASP A 147 3.41 -2.04 4.92
C ASP A 147 4.27 -1.81 3.67
N ILE A 148 3.89 -0.92 2.75
CA ILE A 148 4.77 -0.50 1.66
C ILE A 148 6.09 0.06 2.22
N TYR A 149 6.05 0.87 3.30
CA TYR A 149 7.28 1.34 3.95
C TYR A 149 8.11 0.20 4.56
N ARG A 150 7.48 -0.85 5.09
CA ARG A 150 8.22 -2.07 5.49
C ARG A 150 8.85 -2.74 4.26
N VAL A 151 8.07 -2.98 3.23
CA VAL A 151 8.51 -3.63 1.97
C VAL A 151 9.72 -2.93 1.38
N ILE A 152 9.67 -1.61 1.15
CA ILE A 152 10.79 -0.87 0.56
C ILE A 152 12.03 -0.82 1.45
N ASN A 153 11.91 -1.16 2.72
CA ASN A 153 13.01 -1.24 3.67
C ASN A 153 13.58 -2.65 3.88
N GLU A 154 12.81 -3.71 3.59
CA GLU A 154 13.16 -5.07 4.01
C GLU A 154 13.23 -6.07 2.86
N ASP A 155 12.39 -5.92 1.82
CA ASP A 155 12.31 -6.87 0.71
C ASP A 155 13.34 -6.56 -0.41
N ASP A 156 13.53 -7.47 -1.37
CA ASP A 156 14.49 -7.27 -2.46
C ASP A 156 14.05 -6.13 -3.38
N MET A 157 14.96 -5.21 -3.70
CA MET A 157 14.69 -4.08 -4.59
C MET A 157 14.20 -4.52 -5.98
N LYS A 158 14.64 -5.68 -6.47
CA LYS A 158 14.20 -6.23 -7.76
C LYS A 158 12.73 -6.67 -7.76
N ASP A 159 12.20 -7.06 -6.60
CA ASP A 159 10.79 -7.45 -6.46
C ASP A 159 9.88 -6.24 -6.22
N ILE A 160 10.45 -5.11 -5.79
CA ILE A 160 9.73 -3.88 -5.44
C ILE A 160 9.63 -2.92 -6.64
N PHE A 161 10.77 -2.68 -7.30
CA PHE A 161 10.86 -1.72 -8.40
C PHE A 161 10.35 -2.30 -9.73
N TRP A 162 9.93 -1.41 -10.63
CA TRP A 162 9.26 -1.80 -11.87
C TRP A 162 10.22 -2.22 -12.98
N TYR A 163 11.49 -1.76 -12.90
CA TYR A 163 12.49 -1.97 -13.95
C TYR A 163 13.72 -2.68 -13.39
N ASP A 164 14.37 -3.51 -14.20
CA ASP A 164 15.56 -4.25 -13.78
C ASP A 164 16.83 -3.39 -13.72
N ASN A 165 16.80 -2.18 -14.30
CA ASN A 165 17.96 -1.28 -14.34
C ASN A 165 17.98 -0.34 -13.12
N PHE A 166 19.11 -0.31 -12.42
CA PHE A 166 19.41 0.61 -11.30
C PHE A 166 20.64 1.49 -11.56
N GLU A 167 21.32 1.32 -12.71
CA GLU A 167 22.56 2.03 -13.01
C GLU A 167 22.31 3.28 -13.85
N ASN A 168 23.12 4.32 -13.60
CA ASN A 168 23.12 5.58 -14.37
C ASN A 168 21.76 6.28 -14.43
N LEU A 169 20.95 6.12 -13.38
CA LEU A 169 19.65 6.76 -13.25
C LEU A 169 19.76 8.09 -12.50
N ASP A 170 18.78 8.96 -12.72
CA ASP A 170 18.55 10.15 -11.91
C ASP A 170 17.02 10.39 -11.77
N ILE A 171 16.63 11.08 -10.70
CA ILE A 171 15.27 11.56 -10.52
C ILE A 171 15.03 12.71 -11.49
N SER A 172 13.96 12.62 -12.29
CA SER A 172 13.58 13.65 -13.26
C SER A 172 13.39 15.01 -12.58
N GLU A 173 14.06 16.06 -13.12
CA GLU A 173 13.90 17.42 -12.57
C GLU A 173 12.44 17.91 -12.61
N LYS A 174 11.72 17.56 -13.67
CA LYS A 174 10.28 17.88 -13.77
C LYS A 174 9.50 17.31 -12.59
N LEU A 175 9.68 16.00 -12.29
CA LEU A 175 8.97 15.34 -11.22
C LEU A 175 9.41 15.80 -9.83
N MET A 176 10.71 16.10 -9.66
CA MET A 176 11.23 16.68 -8.42
C MET A 176 10.58 18.03 -8.14
N ASN A 177 10.53 18.93 -9.12
CA ASN A 177 9.88 20.23 -9.00
C ASN A 177 8.36 20.11 -8.75
N GLU A 178 7.69 19.16 -9.41
CA GLU A 178 6.27 18.88 -9.17
C GLU A 178 6.03 18.44 -7.73
N PHE A 179 6.84 17.48 -7.24
CA PHE A 179 6.76 17.00 -5.86
C PHE A 179 6.99 18.12 -4.83
N GLU A 180 7.99 18.98 -5.03
CA GLU A 180 8.27 20.09 -4.11
C GLU A 180 7.10 21.08 -3.99
N ASN A 181 6.35 21.28 -5.06
CA ASN A 181 5.23 22.21 -5.09
C ASN A 181 3.90 21.59 -4.64
N THR A 182 3.68 20.30 -4.92
CA THR A 182 2.37 19.66 -4.75
C THR A 182 2.38 18.50 -3.77
N HIS A 183 3.57 18.00 -3.40
CA HIS A 183 3.77 16.76 -2.63
C HIS A 183 3.16 15.51 -3.27
N PHE A 184 2.85 15.58 -4.55
CA PHE A 184 2.24 14.52 -5.36
C PHE A 184 2.97 14.39 -6.68
N ILE A 185 2.98 13.21 -7.26
CA ILE A 185 3.42 12.94 -8.62
C ILE A 185 2.41 12.07 -9.34
N ASN A 186 2.27 12.28 -10.64
CA ASN A 186 1.45 11.40 -11.46
C ASN A 186 2.25 10.15 -11.85
N TYR A 187 1.80 8.98 -11.46
CA TYR A 187 2.45 7.70 -11.78
C TYR A 187 2.67 7.47 -13.29
N LYS A 188 1.85 8.09 -14.15
CA LYS A 188 2.03 8.03 -15.61
C LYS A 188 3.30 8.72 -16.09
N ASP A 189 3.84 9.65 -15.30
CA ASP A 189 5.05 10.40 -15.63
C ASP A 189 6.34 9.68 -15.16
N ILE A 190 6.23 8.63 -14.35
CA ILE A 190 7.36 7.80 -13.92
C ILE A 190 7.96 7.07 -15.11
N LYS A 191 9.27 7.21 -15.31
CA LYS A 191 10.01 6.64 -16.45
C LYS A 191 11.08 5.63 -16.04
N ASN A 192 11.52 5.67 -14.80
CA ASN A 192 12.58 4.82 -14.29
C ASN A 192 12.45 4.59 -12.78
N ASN A 193 13.30 3.71 -12.23
CA ASN A 193 13.26 3.38 -10.81
C ASN A 193 13.64 4.57 -9.89
N ALA A 194 14.44 5.53 -10.33
CA ALA A 194 14.76 6.69 -9.52
C ALA A 194 13.54 7.62 -9.36
N ASP A 195 12.69 7.74 -10.38
CA ASP A 195 11.43 8.49 -10.28
C ASP A 195 10.45 7.87 -9.27
N LEU A 196 10.44 6.52 -9.13
CA LEU A 196 9.60 5.82 -8.13
C LEU A 196 9.91 6.21 -6.69
N ILE A 197 11.14 6.64 -6.40
CA ILE A 197 11.53 7.12 -5.06
C ILE A 197 10.62 8.28 -4.62
N LEU A 198 10.25 9.18 -5.54
CA LEU A 198 9.33 10.27 -5.24
C LEU A 198 7.96 9.79 -4.77
N ALA A 199 7.42 8.73 -5.41
CA ALA A 199 6.14 8.16 -5.01
C ALA A 199 6.20 7.62 -3.58
N PHE A 200 7.27 6.91 -3.21
CA PHE A 200 7.44 6.37 -1.87
C PHE A 200 7.54 7.47 -0.80
N TYR A 201 8.27 8.57 -1.06
CA TYR A 201 8.27 9.72 -0.16
C TYR A 201 6.92 10.44 -0.15
N GLY A 202 6.21 10.47 -1.28
CA GLY A 202 4.89 11.11 -1.43
C GLY A 202 3.80 10.49 -0.56
N TYR A 203 3.89 9.20 -0.24
CA TYR A 203 2.90 8.53 0.62
C TYR A 203 2.73 9.18 1.99
N VAL A 204 3.75 9.87 2.52
CA VAL A 204 3.65 10.60 3.79
C VAL A 204 2.52 11.62 3.79
N PHE A 205 2.25 12.26 2.64
CA PHE A 205 1.24 13.33 2.53
C PHE A 205 -0.18 12.80 2.33
N ASP A 206 -0.32 11.49 2.07
CA ASP A 206 -1.61 10.83 1.83
C ASP A 206 -2.06 9.94 3.01
N PHE A 207 -1.50 10.12 4.21
CA PHE A 207 -2.01 9.50 5.42
C PHE A 207 -3.21 10.25 5.98
N ASN A 208 -4.26 9.50 6.35
CA ASN A 208 -5.48 10.03 6.93
C ASN A 208 -5.39 10.15 8.45
N PHE A 209 -4.66 9.24 9.12
CA PHE A 209 -4.58 9.17 10.57
C PHE A 209 -3.18 9.52 11.09
N ASN A 210 -3.13 10.43 12.06
CA ASN A 210 -1.86 10.85 12.69
C ASN A 210 -1.12 9.70 13.39
N TYR A 211 -1.84 8.68 13.87
CA TYR A 211 -1.24 7.46 14.39
C TYR A 211 -0.29 6.81 13.37
N CYS A 212 -0.69 6.78 12.10
CA CYS A 212 0.11 6.19 11.02
C CYS A 212 1.40 7.00 10.77
N LEU A 213 1.32 8.33 10.78
CA LEU A 213 2.50 9.20 10.68
C LEU A 213 3.47 8.98 11.86
N LYS A 214 2.92 8.81 13.07
CA LYS A 214 3.73 8.47 14.24
C LYS A 214 4.42 7.12 14.07
N ASN A 215 3.74 6.12 13.55
CA ASN A 215 4.30 4.80 13.26
C ASN A 215 5.48 4.90 12.27
N ILE A 216 5.33 5.68 11.18
CA ILE A 216 6.41 5.91 10.19
C ILE A 216 7.65 6.51 10.86
N LYS A 217 7.46 7.50 11.74
CA LYS A 217 8.54 8.18 12.45
C LYS A 217 9.23 7.27 13.47
N ASP A 218 8.46 6.59 14.32
CA ASP A 218 8.98 5.73 15.39
C ASP A 218 9.81 4.56 14.82
N ASN A 219 9.41 4.02 13.67
CA ASN A 219 10.14 2.96 12.96
C ASN A 219 11.28 3.48 12.06
N LYS A 220 11.48 4.81 11.97
CA LYS A 220 12.50 5.44 11.13
C LYS A 220 12.47 4.98 9.68
N PHE A 221 11.27 4.75 9.14
CA PHE A 221 11.14 4.17 7.80
C PHE A 221 11.73 5.06 6.71
N LEU A 222 11.61 6.38 6.82
CA LEU A 222 12.14 7.30 5.81
C LEU A 222 13.68 7.36 5.85
N GLU A 223 14.29 7.36 7.02
CA GLU A 223 15.74 7.36 7.20
C GLU A 223 16.37 6.03 6.73
N ARG A 224 15.72 4.90 7.06
CA ARG A 224 16.16 3.59 6.60
C ARG A 224 16.08 3.50 5.08
N PHE A 225 15.00 3.97 4.47
CA PHE A 225 14.82 4.00 3.02
C PHE A 225 15.86 4.90 2.35
N TYR A 226 16.18 6.07 2.93
CA TYR A 226 17.25 6.94 2.46
C TYR A 226 18.60 6.20 2.38
N GLN A 227 18.99 5.48 3.43
CA GLN A 227 20.25 4.73 3.42
C GLN A 227 20.23 3.65 2.34
N ARG A 228 19.11 2.95 2.21
CA ARG A 228 18.95 1.90 1.21
C ARG A 228 19.03 2.43 -0.23
N VAL A 229 18.42 3.58 -0.50
CA VAL A 229 18.56 4.26 -1.82
C VAL A 229 20.01 4.59 -2.12
N LYS A 230 20.76 5.12 -1.15
CA LYS A 230 22.19 5.43 -1.33
C LYS A 230 23.02 4.19 -1.71
N GLU A 231 22.76 3.08 -1.05
CA GLU A 231 23.46 1.82 -1.31
C GLU A 231 23.09 1.22 -2.67
N THR A 232 21.84 1.36 -3.08
CA THR A 232 21.32 0.77 -4.33
C THR A 232 21.76 1.57 -5.55
N PHE A 233 21.52 2.88 -5.57
CA PHE A 233 21.71 3.70 -6.77
C PHE A 233 23.13 4.26 -6.91
N LYS A 234 23.89 4.39 -5.82
CA LYS A 234 25.28 4.89 -5.76
C LYS A 234 25.51 6.20 -6.54
N SER A 235 24.49 7.04 -6.67
CA SER A 235 24.49 8.30 -7.41
C SER A 235 24.53 9.48 -6.46
N ARG A 236 25.51 10.40 -6.65
CA ARG A 236 25.60 11.63 -5.86
C ARG A 236 24.36 12.53 -6.06
N ASN A 237 23.86 12.63 -7.29
CA ASN A 237 22.70 13.48 -7.59
C ASN A 237 21.44 12.93 -6.91
N ILE A 238 21.18 11.62 -7.02
CA ILE A 238 20.06 10.98 -6.31
C ILE A 238 20.19 11.21 -4.81
N ASN A 239 21.37 11.04 -4.22
CA ASN A 239 21.57 11.22 -2.78
C ASN A 239 21.19 12.63 -2.31
N ILE A 240 21.58 13.67 -3.06
CA ILE A 240 21.22 15.08 -2.74
C ILE A 240 19.71 15.27 -2.82
N LYS A 241 19.06 14.77 -3.87
CA LYS A 241 17.60 14.90 -4.04
C LYS A 241 16.85 14.16 -2.94
N VAL A 242 17.26 12.93 -2.61
CA VAL A 242 16.59 12.11 -1.58
C VAL A 242 16.80 12.67 -0.17
N GLU A 243 17.95 13.28 0.14
CA GLU A 243 18.17 13.99 1.39
C GLU A 243 17.19 15.17 1.55
N LYS A 244 16.95 15.91 0.46
CA LYS A 244 15.93 16.98 0.42
C LYS A 244 14.51 16.43 0.66
N LEU A 245 14.15 15.31 0.00
CA LEU A 245 12.87 14.64 0.21
C LEU A 245 12.69 14.20 1.66
N LEU A 246 13.71 13.58 2.26
CA LEU A 246 13.71 13.18 3.66
C LEU A 246 13.42 14.37 4.59
N CYS A 247 14.10 15.51 4.35
CA CYS A 247 13.89 16.73 5.13
C CYS A 247 12.45 17.25 4.99
N ILE A 248 11.91 17.31 3.78
CA ILE A 248 10.54 17.76 3.51
C ILE A 248 9.52 16.88 4.26
N CYS A 249 9.66 15.55 4.13
CA CYS A 249 8.75 14.60 4.75
C CYS A 249 8.82 14.61 6.28
N ASN A 250 10.04 14.65 6.86
CA ASN A 250 10.19 14.71 8.31
C ASN A 250 9.62 16.00 8.90
N ASN A 251 9.83 17.15 8.25
CA ASN A 251 9.23 18.42 8.67
C ASN A 251 7.70 18.38 8.65
N TYR A 252 7.11 17.74 7.64
CA TYR A 252 5.66 17.54 7.58
C TYR A 252 5.14 16.65 8.71
N ILE A 253 5.78 15.49 8.94
CA ILE A 253 5.43 14.57 10.02
C ILE A 253 5.51 15.27 11.37
N ASP A 254 6.61 15.99 11.64
CA ASP A 254 6.83 16.69 12.90
C ASP A 254 5.78 17.76 13.16
N LYS A 255 5.40 18.51 12.12
CA LYS A 255 4.33 19.50 12.20
C LYS A 255 2.98 18.86 12.53
N LYS A 256 2.66 17.74 11.85
CA LYS A 256 1.39 17.02 12.07
C LYS A 256 1.30 16.41 13.47
N ILE A 257 2.38 15.77 13.96
CA ILE A 257 2.40 15.18 15.29
C ILE A 257 2.33 16.24 16.40
N LYS A 258 2.98 17.41 16.23
CA LYS A 258 2.92 18.50 17.21
C LYS A 258 1.55 19.18 17.30
N SER A 259 0.70 19.04 16.30
CA SER A 259 -0.66 19.59 16.29
C SER A 259 -1.71 18.68 16.95
N MET A 260 -1.29 17.56 17.53
CA MET A 260 -2.09 16.65 18.35
C MET A 260 -2.20 17.14 19.78
#